data_563d0468c0fad0ae480e77580aaa08e1
#
_entry.id   563d0468c0fad0ae480e77580aaa08e1
#
_cell.length_a   1.000
_cell.length_b   1.000
_cell.length_c   1.000
_cell.angle_alpha   90.00
_cell.angle_beta   90.00
_cell.angle_gamma   90.00
#
_symmetry.space_group_name_H-M   'P 1'
#
loop_
_entity.id
_entity.type
_entity.pdbx_description
1 polymer ?
#
loop_
_entity_poly.entity_id
_entity_poly.type
_entity_poly.pdbx_seq_one_letter_code
_entity_poly.pdbx_strand_id
1 'polypeptide(L)'
;MSYDWYALYPYNKNIKTPAGSKDGDGWAHIGHKGGATQNGYNSTAHLAETLCPLYGVAKSVDASTPVSFYMKHIASVVKIVVTNESESPLTVTSVTFTAPEDIVGSYFMNFTDPNNVVCTASGASFVSSTATLNVTGGTALKKGEKAEFYIPIKPFKAAANKLKITINGYEKTPVSTADVEFKAGKIETVNFKYNKAAPSGFATTYTSNVTMTKSTNSSKATVVIDGTNYDAIKAGTSGGPGELTIKVKAGTTKLHIHAAGWNKKTVSLLISGANVSPKEISLLSDSGLKGSGATFTLAGDPTSYYYEIGLSGVEAETTLTLKTNTDRCVVFGVNAE
;
A
#
# COMPACT_ATOMS: atom_id res chain seq x y z
N MET A 1 0.39 42.16 -33.65
CA MET A 1 -0.70 41.47 -32.94
C MET A 1 -0.06 40.64 -31.84
N SER A 2 -0.49 40.81 -30.62
CA SER A 2 0.03 40.09 -29.46
C SER A 2 -0.89 38.97 -29.02
N TYR A 3 -0.32 37.90 -28.52
CA TYR A 3 -1.02 36.70 -28.07
C TYR A 3 -0.57 36.28 -26.68
N ASP A 4 -1.43 35.59 -25.97
CA ASP A 4 -1.11 34.88 -24.75
C ASP A 4 -0.77 33.43 -25.11
N TRP A 5 0.39 32.96 -24.62
CA TRP A 5 0.91 31.63 -24.90
C TRP A 5 0.93 30.80 -23.63
N TYR A 6 0.53 29.55 -23.75
CA TYR A 6 0.48 28.59 -22.65
C TYR A 6 1.24 27.34 -23.02
N ALA A 7 2.09 26.85 -22.13
CA ALA A 7 2.85 25.61 -22.30
C ALA A 7 2.57 24.65 -21.15
N LEU A 8 2.47 23.38 -21.48
CA LEU A 8 2.33 22.28 -20.51
C LEU A 8 3.33 21.18 -20.84
N TYR A 9 4.04 20.69 -19.87
CA TYR A 9 5.00 19.60 -19.99
C TYR A 9 4.73 18.52 -18.93
N PRO A 10 4.84 17.22 -19.27
CA PRO A 10 5.15 16.69 -20.59
C PRO A 10 3.97 16.81 -21.55
N TYR A 11 4.26 16.84 -22.85
CA TYR A 11 3.23 16.79 -23.88
C TYR A 11 2.45 15.48 -23.80
N ASN A 12 1.14 15.59 -23.81
CA ASN A 12 0.25 14.44 -23.91
C ASN A 12 -0.75 14.68 -25.05
N LYS A 13 -0.73 13.80 -26.05
CA LYS A 13 -1.64 13.85 -27.22
C LYS A 13 -3.13 13.83 -26.86
N ASN A 14 -3.46 13.37 -25.65
CA ASN A 14 -4.84 13.33 -25.15
C ASN A 14 -5.22 14.63 -24.40
N ILE A 15 -4.30 15.58 -24.25
CA ILE A 15 -4.63 16.91 -23.75
C ILE A 15 -5.43 17.63 -24.83
N LYS A 16 -6.73 17.56 -24.73
CA LYS A 16 -7.65 18.34 -25.54
C LYS A 16 -8.11 19.51 -24.69
N THR A 17 -8.08 20.70 -25.25
CA THR A 17 -8.88 21.80 -24.69
C THR A 17 -10.34 21.34 -24.66
N PRO A 18 -11.01 21.32 -23.51
CA PRO A 18 -12.40 20.90 -23.46
C PRO A 18 -13.27 21.80 -24.37
N ALA A 19 -14.28 21.23 -25.00
CA ALA A 19 -15.24 22.03 -25.75
C ALA A 19 -15.87 23.07 -24.80
N GLY A 20 -15.77 24.34 -25.16
CA GLY A 20 -16.22 25.46 -24.32
C GLY A 20 -15.22 25.94 -23.27
N SER A 21 -13.97 25.45 -23.30
CA SER A 21 -12.91 25.98 -22.44
C SER A 21 -12.56 27.42 -22.78
N LYS A 22 -12.19 28.19 -21.77
CA LYS A 22 -11.70 29.55 -21.91
C LYS A 22 -10.20 29.53 -22.25
N ASP A 23 -9.70 30.64 -22.75
CA ASP A 23 -8.26 30.80 -22.94
C ASP A 23 -7.50 30.53 -21.63
N GLY A 24 -6.46 29.74 -21.72
CA GLY A 24 -5.65 29.32 -20.58
C GLY A 24 -6.16 28.11 -19.80
N ASP A 25 -7.19 27.42 -20.27
CA ASP A 25 -7.61 26.13 -19.71
C ASP A 25 -6.81 24.98 -20.33
N GLY A 26 -6.52 23.97 -19.51
CA GLY A 26 -5.82 22.76 -19.93
C GLY A 26 -6.09 21.57 -19.03
N TRP A 27 -5.60 20.43 -19.43
CA TRP A 27 -5.68 19.20 -18.62
C TRP A 27 -4.30 18.83 -18.10
N ALA A 28 -4.22 18.38 -16.87
CA ALA A 28 -3.01 17.75 -16.35
C ALA A 28 -3.35 16.51 -15.52
N HIS A 29 -2.41 15.57 -15.53
CA HIS A 29 -2.42 14.45 -14.62
C HIS A 29 -1.43 14.73 -13.51
N ILE A 30 -1.90 14.72 -12.26
CA ILE A 30 -1.05 14.88 -11.08
C ILE A 30 -1.07 13.56 -10.32
N GLY A 31 0.10 12.97 -10.14
CA GLY A 31 0.19 11.64 -9.56
C GLY A 31 -0.51 10.58 -10.42
N HIS A 32 -0.66 9.39 -9.89
CA HIS A 32 -1.28 8.28 -10.59
C HIS A 32 -2.37 7.64 -9.74
N LYS A 33 -3.64 7.71 -10.18
CA LYS A 33 -4.78 7.14 -9.46
C LYS A 33 -4.64 5.62 -9.23
N GLY A 34 -4.06 4.90 -10.18
CA GLY A 34 -3.78 3.45 -10.11
C GLY A 34 -2.52 3.07 -9.34
N GLY A 35 -1.85 4.06 -8.71
CA GLY A 35 -0.56 3.86 -8.05
C GLY A 35 0.64 4.12 -8.95
N ALA A 36 1.75 4.51 -8.34
CA ALA A 36 3.06 4.67 -8.98
C ALA A 36 4.04 3.63 -8.44
N THR A 37 5.21 3.49 -9.05
CA THR A 37 6.25 2.59 -8.56
C THR A 37 7.54 3.35 -8.33
N GLN A 38 8.06 3.30 -7.11
CA GLN A 38 9.39 3.76 -6.75
C GLN A 38 10.35 2.56 -6.73
N ASN A 39 11.42 2.64 -7.51
CA ASN A 39 12.44 1.62 -7.54
C ASN A 39 13.59 1.97 -6.57
N GLY A 40 13.72 1.19 -5.51
CA GLY A 40 14.61 1.47 -4.40
C GLY A 40 14.09 2.53 -3.42
N TYR A 41 14.69 2.57 -2.23
CA TYR A 41 14.44 3.64 -1.26
C TYR A 41 15.18 4.93 -1.67
N ASN A 42 14.72 6.07 -1.17
CA ASN A 42 15.34 7.39 -1.39
C ASN A 42 15.45 7.81 -2.88
N SER A 43 14.69 7.17 -3.77
CA SER A 43 14.73 7.45 -5.21
C SER A 43 13.60 8.40 -5.63
N THR A 44 13.92 9.39 -6.44
CA THR A 44 12.97 10.33 -7.04
C THR A 44 12.78 10.10 -8.56
N ALA A 45 13.40 9.06 -9.12
CA ALA A 45 13.41 8.83 -10.57
C ALA A 45 12.01 8.70 -11.18
N HIS A 46 11.06 8.11 -10.45
CA HIS A 46 9.67 7.96 -10.90
C HIS A 46 8.88 9.28 -10.97
N LEU A 47 9.41 10.39 -10.43
CA LEU A 47 8.78 11.71 -10.52
C LEU A 47 9.03 12.38 -11.88
N ALA A 48 10.03 11.91 -12.63
CA ALA A 48 10.58 12.63 -13.76
C ALA A 48 9.70 12.62 -15.01
N GLU A 49 8.76 11.70 -15.17
CA GLU A 49 8.10 11.52 -16.48
C GLU A 49 6.76 12.23 -16.61
N THR A 50 5.73 11.79 -15.89
CA THR A 50 4.37 12.27 -16.12
C THR A 50 3.63 12.69 -14.87
N LEU A 51 4.21 12.45 -13.70
CA LEU A 51 3.52 12.58 -12.42
C LEU A 51 3.61 13.97 -11.81
N CYS A 52 4.58 14.79 -12.26
CA CYS A 52 4.83 16.15 -11.78
C CYS A 52 4.80 17.14 -12.96
N PRO A 53 3.64 17.50 -13.51
CA PRO A 53 3.58 18.38 -14.68
C PRO A 53 4.10 19.79 -14.39
N LEU A 54 4.63 20.40 -15.45
CA LEU A 54 5.08 21.79 -15.47
C LEU A 54 4.19 22.61 -16.39
N TYR A 55 4.02 23.87 -16.07
CA TYR A 55 3.35 24.85 -16.94
C TYR A 55 4.18 26.11 -17.09
N GLY A 56 3.96 26.82 -18.20
CA GLY A 56 4.53 28.13 -18.46
C GLY A 56 3.51 29.02 -19.11
N VAL A 57 3.56 30.30 -18.81
CA VAL A 57 2.67 31.33 -19.40
C VAL A 57 3.54 32.49 -19.87
N ALA A 58 3.31 32.92 -21.11
CA ALA A 58 3.89 34.14 -21.67
C ALA A 58 2.73 35.01 -22.18
N LYS A 59 2.55 36.19 -21.59
CA LYS A 59 1.45 37.11 -21.87
C LYS A 59 1.84 38.18 -22.83
N SER A 60 0.92 38.56 -23.73
CA SER A 60 1.02 39.73 -24.64
C SER A 60 2.29 39.72 -25.48
N VAL A 61 2.74 38.55 -25.95
CA VAL A 61 3.93 38.44 -26.81
C VAL A 61 3.55 38.68 -28.25
N ASP A 62 4.29 39.57 -28.94
CA ASP A 62 4.08 39.83 -30.35
C ASP A 62 4.30 38.56 -31.19
N ALA A 63 3.48 38.33 -32.21
CA ALA A 63 3.52 37.13 -33.03
C ALA A 63 4.87 36.91 -33.76
N SER A 64 5.64 37.96 -33.97
CA SER A 64 6.98 37.92 -34.59
C SER A 64 8.11 37.67 -33.60
N THR A 65 7.81 37.64 -32.30
CA THR A 65 8.83 37.49 -31.24
C THR A 65 8.93 36.02 -30.80
N PRO A 66 10.12 35.43 -30.65
CA PRO A 66 10.27 34.11 -30.08
C PRO A 66 9.70 34.05 -28.65
N VAL A 67 8.88 33.04 -28.36
CA VAL A 67 8.28 32.86 -27.04
C VAL A 67 9.21 32.10 -26.11
N SER A 68 9.50 32.66 -24.94
CA SER A 68 10.24 32.01 -23.86
C SER A 68 9.30 31.72 -22.69
N PHE A 69 9.34 30.49 -22.18
CA PHE A 69 8.53 30.06 -21.03
C PHE A 69 9.40 29.89 -19.79
N TYR A 70 8.99 30.47 -18.70
CA TYR A 70 9.47 30.10 -17.37
C TYR A 70 8.57 29.02 -16.80
N MET A 71 9.05 27.78 -16.82
CA MET A 71 8.26 26.61 -16.40
C MET A 71 8.20 26.48 -14.88
N LYS A 72 7.01 26.25 -14.36
CA LYS A 72 6.72 26.05 -12.92
C LYS A 72 6.08 24.69 -12.70
N HIS A 73 6.34 24.07 -11.55
CA HIS A 73 5.62 22.85 -11.16
C HIS A 73 4.19 23.16 -10.75
N ILE A 74 3.27 22.30 -11.17
CA ILE A 74 1.86 22.34 -10.77
C ILE A 74 1.67 21.48 -9.52
N ALA A 75 2.32 20.33 -9.46
CA ALA A 75 2.22 19.38 -8.36
C ALA A 75 3.00 19.85 -7.12
N SER A 76 2.57 19.42 -5.96
CA SER A 76 3.36 19.28 -4.75
C SER A 76 3.92 17.86 -4.67
N VAL A 77 4.94 17.63 -3.86
CA VAL A 77 5.44 16.28 -3.55
C VAL A 77 5.40 16.06 -2.05
N VAL A 78 4.74 14.98 -1.62
CA VAL A 78 4.84 14.50 -0.24
C VAL A 78 6.07 13.62 -0.15
N LYS A 79 7.03 13.99 0.71
CA LYS A 79 8.14 13.14 1.12
C LYS A 79 7.76 12.45 2.42
N ILE A 80 7.51 11.13 2.40
CA ILE A 80 7.26 10.34 3.58
C ILE A 80 8.57 9.73 4.05
N VAL A 81 9.01 10.10 5.25
CA VAL A 81 10.19 9.53 5.90
C VAL A 81 9.74 8.47 6.87
N VAL A 82 9.90 7.21 6.50
CA VAL A 82 9.57 6.07 7.35
C VAL A 82 10.78 5.73 8.23
N THR A 83 10.60 5.76 9.53
CA THR A 83 11.57 5.24 10.52
C THR A 83 11.06 3.91 11.05
N ASN A 84 11.83 2.85 10.94
CA ASN A 84 11.47 1.59 11.58
C ASN A 84 11.75 1.67 13.09
N GLU A 85 10.72 1.78 13.90
CA GLU A 85 10.81 1.72 15.39
C GLU A 85 10.38 0.35 15.93
N SER A 86 10.03 -0.61 15.06
CA SER A 86 9.71 -1.98 15.48
C SER A 86 10.98 -2.77 15.77
N GLU A 87 10.83 -3.84 16.55
CA GLU A 87 11.97 -4.74 16.85
C GLU A 87 12.37 -5.61 15.64
N SER A 88 11.48 -5.77 14.67
CA SER A 88 11.72 -6.59 13.48
C SER A 88 12.20 -5.73 12.30
N PRO A 89 13.05 -6.27 11.41
CA PRO A 89 13.39 -5.61 10.15
C PRO A 89 12.16 -5.33 9.30
N LEU A 90 12.07 -4.14 8.71
CA LEU A 90 10.96 -3.68 7.88
C LEU A 90 11.38 -3.56 6.41
N THR A 91 10.84 -4.40 5.53
CA THR A 91 10.91 -4.16 4.09
C THR A 91 9.65 -3.42 3.65
N VAL A 92 9.79 -2.17 3.18
CA VAL A 92 8.65 -1.39 2.69
C VAL A 92 8.36 -1.77 1.25
N THR A 93 7.16 -2.29 0.99
CA THR A 93 6.69 -2.68 -0.35
C THR A 93 5.54 -1.81 -0.84
N SER A 94 4.87 -1.10 0.08
CA SER A 94 3.75 -0.21 -0.25
C SER A 94 3.69 0.96 0.71
N VAL A 95 3.50 2.15 0.16
CA VAL A 95 3.25 3.39 0.90
C VAL A 95 1.99 4.03 0.35
N THR A 96 1.00 4.26 1.19
CA THR A 96 -0.25 4.92 0.81
C THR A 96 -0.42 6.20 1.63
N PHE A 97 -0.70 7.30 0.93
CA PHE A 97 -1.01 8.60 1.51
C PHE A 97 -2.48 8.92 1.24
N THR A 98 -3.25 9.21 2.29
CA THR A 98 -4.69 9.55 2.19
C THR A 98 -4.92 10.94 2.74
N ALA A 99 -5.64 11.75 1.99
CA ALA A 99 -6.00 13.13 2.29
C ALA A 99 -7.53 13.28 2.44
N PRO A 100 -8.01 14.41 3.02
CA PRO A 100 -9.44 14.68 3.14
C PRO A 100 -10.11 15.09 1.82
N GLU A 101 -9.34 15.34 0.76
CA GLU A 101 -9.83 15.69 -0.56
C GLU A 101 -9.07 14.94 -1.66
N ASP A 102 -9.53 15.04 -2.91
CA ASP A 102 -8.88 14.40 -4.06
C ASP A 102 -7.53 15.04 -4.36
N ILE A 103 -6.47 14.21 -4.39
CA ILE A 103 -5.07 14.65 -4.49
C ILE A 103 -4.32 14.09 -5.69
N VAL A 104 -4.82 13.05 -6.34
CA VAL A 104 -4.21 12.45 -7.53
C VAL A 104 -5.22 12.19 -8.63
N GLY A 105 -4.77 12.20 -9.87
CA GLY A 105 -5.60 11.90 -11.03
C GLY A 105 -5.60 13.00 -12.09
N SER A 106 -6.73 13.13 -12.80
CA SER A 106 -6.91 14.06 -13.90
C SER A 106 -7.63 15.32 -13.43
N TYR A 107 -7.03 16.47 -13.71
CA TYR A 107 -7.58 17.77 -13.33
C TYR A 107 -7.70 18.69 -14.55
N PHE A 108 -8.76 19.49 -14.57
CA PHE A 108 -8.81 20.71 -15.35
C PHE A 108 -7.99 21.78 -14.64
N MET A 109 -7.21 22.49 -15.39
CA MET A 109 -6.35 23.54 -14.90
C MET A 109 -6.68 24.83 -15.60
N ASN A 110 -6.80 25.90 -14.83
CA ASN A 110 -6.88 27.24 -15.35
C ASN A 110 -5.55 27.97 -15.10
N PHE A 111 -4.91 28.39 -16.19
CA PHE A 111 -3.61 29.07 -16.21
C PHE A 111 -3.74 30.58 -16.38
N THR A 112 -4.94 31.15 -16.34
CA THR A 112 -5.17 32.58 -16.58
C THR A 112 -4.40 33.44 -15.58
N ASP A 113 -4.32 33.01 -14.32
CA ASP A 113 -3.40 33.56 -13.33
C ASP A 113 -2.16 32.67 -13.20
N PRO A 114 -0.99 33.11 -13.72
CA PRO A 114 0.24 32.33 -13.66
C PRO A 114 0.82 32.15 -12.25
N ASN A 115 0.27 32.82 -11.25
CA ASN A 115 0.69 32.72 -9.86
C ASN A 115 -0.26 31.85 -9.01
N ASN A 116 -1.47 31.58 -9.53
CA ASN A 116 -2.49 30.82 -8.84
C ASN A 116 -3.23 29.87 -9.79
N VAL A 117 -2.58 28.77 -10.16
CA VAL A 117 -3.22 27.76 -11.02
C VAL A 117 -4.27 26.99 -10.24
N VAL A 118 -5.52 27.11 -10.68
CA VAL A 118 -6.65 26.38 -10.09
C VAL A 118 -6.78 25.03 -10.75
N CYS A 119 -6.77 23.96 -9.94
CA CYS A 119 -6.98 22.58 -10.36
C CYS A 119 -8.38 22.11 -9.95
N THR A 120 -9.23 21.82 -10.91
CA THR A 120 -10.57 21.28 -10.67
C THR A 120 -10.63 19.83 -11.14
N ALA A 121 -11.20 18.92 -10.34
CA ALA A 121 -11.35 17.52 -10.72
C ALA A 121 -12.11 17.39 -12.04
N SER A 122 -11.60 16.60 -12.97
CA SER A 122 -12.27 16.38 -14.26
C SER A 122 -13.51 15.49 -14.17
N GLY A 123 -13.71 14.84 -13.03
CA GLY A 123 -14.84 13.99 -12.67
C GLY A 123 -14.42 13.03 -11.55
N ALA A 124 -15.35 12.67 -10.68
CA ALA A 124 -15.09 11.84 -9.50
C ALA A 124 -14.43 10.49 -9.82
N SER A 125 -14.72 9.90 -10.99
CA SER A 125 -14.10 8.65 -11.43
C SER A 125 -12.63 8.78 -11.84
N PHE A 126 -12.13 10.00 -12.07
CA PHE A 126 -10.79 10.26 -12.58
C PHE A 126 -9.81 10.76 -11.53
N VAL A 127 -10.29 11.02 -10.32
CA VAL A 127 -9.49 11.50 -9.19
C VAL A 127 -9.58 10.56 -7.99
N SER A 128 -8.69 10.73 -7.01
CA SER A 128 -8.69 9.98 -5.76
C SER A 128 -8.09 10.80 -4.62
N SER A 129 -8.67 10.66 -3.44
CA SER A 129 -8.11 11.17 -2.18
C SER A 129 -6.98 10.30 -1.62
N THR A 130 -6.70 9.17 -2.27
CA THR A 130 -5.67 8.22 -1.86
C THR A 130 -4.65 8.02 -2.97
N ALA A 131 -3.38 8.20 -2.64
CA ALA A 131 -2.24 7.98 -3.52
C ALA A 131 -1.41 6.80 -3.02
N THR A 132 -1.23 5.78 -3.84
CA THR A 132 -0.44 4.58 -3.51
C THR A 132 0.86 4.56 -4.28
N LEU A 133 1.95 4.27 -3.58
CA LEU A 133 3.28 4.06 -4.13
C LEU A 133 3.69 2.61 -3.87
N ASN A 134 3.85 1.82 -4.92
CA ASN A 134 4.46 0.50 -4.83
C ASN A 134 5.99 0.68 -4.77
N VAL A 135 6.64 -0.07 -3.90
CA VAL A 135 8.09 0.02 -3.72
C VAL A 135 8.72 -1.32 -4.12
N THR A 136 9.72 -1.26 -4.99
CA THR A 136 10.48 -2.43 -5.46
C THR A 136 11.97 -2.24 -5.17
N GLY A 137 12.72 -3.32 -4.97
CA GLY A 137 14.18 -3.26 -4.80
C GLY A 137 14.66 -2.62 -3.48
N GLY A 138 13.77 -2.48 -2.49
CA GLY A 138 14.15 -1.98 -1.16
C GLY A 138 14.79 -3.07 -0.31
N THR A 139 15.73 -2.68 0.55
CA THR A 139 16.35 -3.55 1.57
C THR A 139 15.62 -3.43 2.90
N ALA A 140 15.69 -4.47 3.73
CA ALA A 140 15.06 -4.43 5.05
C ALA A 140 15.71 -3.37 5.95
N LEU A 141 14.91 -2.44 6.47
CA LEU A 141 15.31 -1.43 7.44
C LEU A 141 15.42 -2.06 8.82
N LYS A 142 16.57 -2.00 9.45
CA LYS A 142 16.73 -2.35 10.85
C LYS A 142 16.05 -1.32 11.76
N LYS A 143 15.85 -1.67 13.03
CA LYS A 143 15.34 -0.72 14.03
C LYS A 143 16.16 0.57 14.05
N GLY A 144 15.51 1.70 13.96
CA GLY A 144 16.08 3.04 13.90
C GLY A 144 16.49 3.50 12.49
N GLU A 145 16.58 2.62 11.50
CA GLU A 145 16.89 3.01 10.13
C GLU A 145 15.70 3.68 9.45
N LYS A 146 16.00 4.50 8.42
CA LYS A 146 15.04 5.34 7.72
C LYS A 146 15.08 5.11 6.23
N ALA A 147 13.91 5.31 5.59
CA ALA A 147 13.78 5.37 4.14
C ALA A 147 12.83 6.48 3.73
N GLU A 148 13.04 7.03 2.54
CA GLU A 148 12.26 8.14 1.98
C GLU A 148 11.44 7.67 0.78
N PHE A 149 10.20 8.14 0.71
CA PHE A 149 9.24 7.83 -0.32
C PHE A 149 8.59 9.11 -0.82
N TYR A 150 8.44 9.25 -2.14
CA TYR A 150 8.02 10.50 -2.77
C TYR A 150 6.73 10.29 -3.56
N ILE A 151 5.68 11.02 -3.21
CA ILE A 151 4.36 10.91 -3.85
C ILE A 151 3.96 12.29 -4.41
N PRO A 152 3.82 12.44 -5.73
CA PRO A 152 3.31 13.67 -6.32
C PRO A 152 1.81 13.76 -6.13
N ILE A 153 1.35 14.94 -5.71
CA ILE A 153 -0.05 15.23 -5.39
C ILE A 153 -0.47 16.60 -5.90
N LYS A 154 -1.77 16.80 -6.06
CA LYS A 154 -2.35 18.13 -6.25
C LYS A 154 -2.08 18.98 -4.99
N PRO A 155 -1.69 20.26 -5.14
CA PRO A 155 -1.58 21.17 -4.00
C PRO A 155 -2.90 21.29 -3.23
N PHE A 156 -2.80 21.24 -1.90
CA PHE A 156 -3.96 21.38 -1.02
C PHE A 156 -3.55 21.76 0.41
N LYS A 157 -4.53 22.08 1.24
CA LYS A 157 -4.35 22.35 2.67
C LYS A 157 -5.18 21.37 3.48
N ALA A 158 -4.56 20.66 4.40
CA ALA A 158 -5.21 19.76 5.34
C ALA A 158 -5.25 20.38 6.74
N ALA A 159 -6.39 20.27 7.41
CA ALA A 159 -6.48 20.55 8.84
C ALA A 159 -5.62 19.56 9.65
N ALA A 160 -5.25 19.95 10.85
CA ALA A 160 -4.47 19.12 11.77
C ALA A 160 -5.08 17.72 11.93
N ASN A 161 -4.25 16.68 11.93
CA ASN A 161 -4.62 15.28 12.12
C ASN A 161 -5.64 14.70 11.10
N LYS A 162 -5.74 15.27 9.89
CA LYS A 162 -6.63 14.78 8.82
C LYS A 162 -5.93 13.94 7.76
N LEU A 163 -4.63 13.77 7.85
CA LEU A 163 -3.84 12.96 6.94
C LEU A 163 -3.73 11.54 7.49
N LYS A 164 -3.64 10.55 6.59
CA LYS A 164 -3.35 9.17 6.96
C LYS A 164 -2.22 8.63 6.10
N ILE A 165 -1.36 7.83 6.70
CA ILE A 165 -0.29 7.11 6.02
C ILE A 165 -0.41 5.64 6.37
N THR A 166 -0.33 4.79 5.35
CA THR A 166 -0.34 3.34 5.49
C THR A 166 0.95 2.77 4.90
N ILE A 167 1.69 2.03 5.70
CA ILE A 167 2.91 1.33 5.28
C ILE A 167 2.66 -0.17 5.38
N ASN A 168 2.72 -0.90 4.26
CA ASN A 168 2.45 -2.34 4.22
C ASN A 168 1.15 -2.73 4.95
N GLY A 169 0.07 -1.95 4.78
CA GLY A 169 -1.21 -2.15 5.45
C GLY A 169 -1.29 -1.61 6.90
N TYR A 170 -0.20 -1.14 7.49
CA TYR A 170 -0.20 -0.52 8.82
C TYR A 170 -0.49 0.98 8.72
N GLU A 171 -1.71 1.38 9.10
CA GLU A 171 -2.20 2.77 9.02
C GLU A 171 -1.93 3.55 10.30
N LYS A 172 -1.54 4.80 10.13
CA LYS A 172 -1.47 5.81 11.20
C LYS A 172 -1.88 7.18 10.69
N THR A 173 -2.42 7.98 11.60
CA THR A 173 -2.58 9.43 11.43
C THR A 173 -1.34 10.12 11.97
N PRO A 174 -0.52 10.79 11.13
CA PRO A 174 0.58 11.61 11.61
C PRO A 174 0.05 12.72 12.53
N VAL A 175 0.68 12.88 13.67
CA VAL A 175 0.31 13.94 14.61
C VAL A 175 0.78 15.28 14.04
N SER A 176 -0.15 16.21 13.87
CA SER A 176 0.13 17.59 13.49
C SER A 176 -0.60 18.53 14.42
N THR A 177 0.10 19.50 15.00
CA THR A 177 -0.48 20.52 15.89
C THR A 177 -1.08 21.69 15.14
N ALA A 178 -0.84 21.78 13.83
CA ALA A 178 -1.33 22.84 12.95
C ALA A 178 -1.74 22.25 11.59
N ASP A 179 -2.45 23.07 10.82
CA ASP A 179 -2.74 22.76 9.42
C ASP A 179 -1.44 22.55 8.63
N VAL A 180 -1.50 21.63 7.68
CA VAL A 180 -0.38 21.32 6.76
C VAL A 180 -0.76 21.77 5.36
N GLU A 181 0.10 22.57 4.73
CA GLU A 181 -0.15 23.08 3.38
C GLU A 181 0.87 22.47 2.39
N PHE A 182 0.36 21.80 1.37
CA PHE A 182 1.13 21.21 0.28
C PHE A 182 1.10 22.17 -0.91
N LYS A 183 2.18 22.94 -1.08
CA LYS A 183 2.28 24.00 -2.11
C LYS A 183 2.83 23.47 -3.42
N ALA A 184 2.36 24.03 -4.54
CA ALA A 184 2.90 23.76 -5.87
C ALA A 184 4.42 24.02 -5.91
N GLY A 185 5.16 23.09 -6.50
CA GLY A 185 6.62 23.16 -6.63
C GLY A 185 7.39 23.00 -5.32
N LYS A 186 6.75 22.55 -4.27
CA LYS A 186 7.39 22.27 -2.97
C LYS A 186 7.35 20.79 -2.64
N ILE A 187 8.33 20.37 -1.85
CA ILE A 187 8.39 19.04 -1.23
C ILE A 187 8.09 19.23 0.25
N GLU A 188 6.98 18.66 0.70
CA GLU A 188 6.58 18.70 2.10
C GLU A 188 6.89 17.35 2.76
N THR A 189 7.59 17.39 3.90
CA THR A 189 8.04 16.19 4.60
C THR A 189 7.06 15.78 5.69
N VAL A 190 6.64 14.52 5.66
CA VAL A 190 5.84 13.89 6.70
C VAL A 190 6.62 12.71 7.29
N ASN A 191 6.84 12.73 8.59
CA ASN A 191 7.54 11.66 9.28
C ASN A 191 6.55 10.58 9.74
N PHE A 192 6.90 9.34 9.49
CA PHE A 192 6.13 8.16 9.89
C PHE A 192 7.00 7.22 10.74
N LYS A 193 6.60 6.99 11.96
CA LYS A 193 7.24 6.04 12.86
C LYS A 193 6.52 4.69 12.74
N TYR A 194 7.14 3.75 12.07
CA TYR A 194 6.64 2.39 11.97
C TYR A 194 6.99 1.66 13.26
N ASN A 195 6.01 1.54 14.13
CA ASN A 195 6.13 0.83 15.40
C ASN A 195 4.99 -0.19 15.56
N LYS A 196 4.65 -0.86 14.44
CA LYS A 196 3.76 -2.00 14.53
C LYS A 196 4.34 -2.93 15.57
N ALA A 197 3.64 -3.10 16.67
CA ALA A 197 4.07 -4.07 17.67
C ALA A 197 4.15 -5.43 16.99
N ALA A 198 5.26 -6.12 17.17
CA ALA A 198 5.25 -7.54 16.90
C ALA A 198 4.09 -8.12 17.73
N PRO A 199 3.26 -8.99 17.14
CA PRO A 199 2.21 -9.65 17.88
C PRO A 199 2.83 -10.23 19.15
N SER A 200 2.24 -9.91 20.30
CA SER A 200 2.79 -10.32 21.58
C SER A 200 2.92 -11.84 21.62
N GLY A 201 4.13 -12.32 21.85
CA GLY A 201 4.43 -13.74 22.06
C GLY A 201 4.77 -14.56 20.80
N PHE A 202 4.59 -14.05 19.56
CA PHE A 202 4.63 -14.91 18.38
C PHE A 202 5.55 -14.49 17.23
N ALA A 203 6.10 -13.32 17.26
CA ALA A 203 6.74 -12.67 16.12
C ALA A 203 8.07 -13.29 15.64
N THR A 204 8.61 -14.27 16.30
CA THR A 204 9.91 -14.83 15.94
C THR A 204 9.95 -16.35 15.83
N THR A 205 8.88 -17.05 16.15
CA THR A 205 8.83 -18.51 16.05
C THR A 205 7.65 -18.94 15.19
N TYR A 206 7.93 -19.29 13.93
CA TYR A 206 6.97 -19.96 13.04
C TYR A 206 6.78 -21.42 13.40
N THR A 207 7.25 -21.83 14.58
CA THR A 207 7.08 -23.18 15.13
C THR A 207 5.74 -23.27 15.80
N SER A 208 4.90 -24.20 15.36
CA SER A 208 3.59 -24.44 15.95
C SER A 208 3.71 -25.12 17.31
N ASN A 209 2.96 -24.64 18.32
CA ASN A 209 2.80 -25.36 19.59
C ASN A 209 1.58 -26.30 19.58
N VAL A 210 0.83 -26.31 18.48
CA VAL A 210 -0.25 -27.25 18.20
C VAL A 210 0.02 -28.05 16.95
N THR A 211 -0.48 -29.27 16.89
CA THR A 211 -0.30 -30.12 15.71
C THR A 211 -1.29 -29.72 14.62
N MET A 212 -0.73 -29.31 13.48
CA MET A 212 -1.50 -29.11 12.25
C MET A 212 -1.68 -30.44 11.53
N THR A 213 -2.89 -30.82 11.25
CA THR A 213 -3.20 -32.07 10.52
C THR A 213 -3.88 -31.73 9.19
N LYS A 214 -3.35 -32.28 8.11
CA LYS A 214 -3.98 -32.15 6.78
C LYS A 214 -5.34 -32.87 6.77
N SER A 215 -6.30 -32.27 6.06
CA SER A 215 -7.64 -32.81 5.83
C SER A 215 -7.98 -32.78 4.34
N THR A 216 -9.19 -32.44 3.98
CA THR A 216 -9.68 -32.43 2.59
C THR A 216 -8.86 -31.47 1.72
N ASN A 217 -8.47 -31.91 0.52
CA ASN A 217 -7.72 -31.11 -0.45
C ASN A 217 -6.51 -30.36 0.14
N SER A 218 -5.76 -30.99 1.03
CA SER A 218 -4.58 -30.41 1.63
C SER A 218 -3.38 -31.34 1.59
N SER A 219 -2.18 -30.77 1.65
CA SER A 219 -0.92 -31.52 1.62
C SER A 219 0.10 -30.91 2.58
N LYS A 220 1.02 -31.75 3.08
CA LYS A 220 2.19 -31.24 3.80
C LYS A 220 3.03 -30.37 2.87
N ALA A 221 3.59 -29.34 3.43
CA ALA A 221 4.43 -28.37 2.74
C ALA A 221 5.55 -27.87 3.67
N THR A 222 6.49 -27.15 3.11
CA THR A 222 7.55 -26.45 3.82
C THR A 222 7.56 -25.01 3.38
N VAL A 223 7.65 -24.08 4.32
CA VAL A 223 7.88 -22.66 4.03
C VAL A 223 9.29 -22.31 4.46
N VAL A 224 10.03 -21.67 3.56
CA VAL A 224 11.38 -21.16 3.82
C VAL A 224 11.28 -19.66 4.13
N ILE A 225 11.73 -19.26 5.31
CA ILE A 225 11.76 -17.87 5.77
C ILE A 225 13.19 -17.59 6.24
N ASP A 226 13.84 -16.62 5.63
CA ASP A 226 15.24 -16.25 5.93
C ASP A 226 16.20 -17.46 5.94
N GLY A 227 16.00 -18.38 4.99
CA GLY A 227 16.81 -19.59 4.85
C GLY A 227 16.46 -20.71 5.82
N THR A 228 15.52 -20.52 6.74
CA THR A 228 15.06 -21.55 7.69
C THR A 228 13.80 -22.23 7.19
N ASN A 229 13.75 -23.57 7.31
CA ASN A 229 12.60 -24.38 6.92
C ASN A 229 11.61 -24.51 8.07
N TYR A 230 10.34 -24.24 7.78
CA TYR A 230 9.22 -24.42 8.71
C TYR A 230 8.19 -25.37 8.14
N ASP A 231 7.66 -26.26 8.98
CA ASP A 231 6.57 -27.15 8.62
C ASP A 231 5.31 -26.33 8.29
N ALA A 232 4.66 -26.72 7.19
CA ALA A 232 3.48 -26.03 6.72
C ALA A 232 2.44 -27.00 6.15
N ILE A 233 1.23 -26.50 5.99
CA ILE A 233 0.17 -27.18 5.24
C ILE A 233 -0.31 -26.25 4.12
N LYS A 234 -0.24 -26.75 2.89
CA LYS A 234 -0.92 -26.16 1.75
C LYS A 234 -2.36 -26.65 1.75
N ALA A 235 -3.32 -25.77 1.95
CA ALA A 235 -4.74 -26.03 1.87
C ALA A 235 -5.34 -25.50 0.57
N GLY A 236 -6.10 -26.32 -0.13
CA GLY A 236 -6.71 -26.02 -1.42
C GLY A 236 -5.90 -26.50 -2.63
N THR A 237 -6.61 -26.70 -3.73
CA THR A 237 -6.09 -27.09 -5.04
C THR A 237 -6.68 -26.20 -6.12
N SER A 238 -6.27 -26.38 -7.38
CA SER A 238 -6.92 -25.69 -8.52
C SER A 238 -8.39 -26.13 -8.71
N GLY A 239 -8.79 -27.23 -8.08
CA GLY A 239 -10.14 -27.80 -8.20
C GLY A 239 -11.07 -27.46 -7.02
N GLY A 240 -10.59 -26.72 -6.02
CA GLY A 240 -11.47 -26.33 -4.92
C GLY A 240 -10.77 -26.01 -3.59
N PRO A 241 -11.58 -25.57 -2.62
CA PRO A 241 -11.12 -25.23 -1.28
C PRO A 241 -10.50 -26.42 -0.57
N GLY A 242 -9.62 -26.14 0.37
CA GLY A 242 -8.95 -27.14 1.21
C GLY A 242 -9.16 -26.89 2.68
N GLU A 243 -8.90 -27.92 3.47
CA GLU A 243 -9.08 -27.90 4.90
C GLU A 243 -7.84 -28.45 5.62
N LEU A 244 -7.59 -27.93 6.79
CA LEU A 244 -6.69 -28.50 7.78
C LEU A 244 -7.36 -28.43 9.16
N THR A 245 -6.93 -29.28 10.07
CA THR A 245 -7.42 -29.29 11.45
C THR A 245 -6.28 -29.06 12.42
N ILE A 246 -6.63 -28.47 13.55
CA ILE A 246 -5.75 -28.28 14.71
C ILE A 246 -6.50 -28.68 15.97
N LYS A 247 -5.76 -29.17 16.96
CA LYS A 247 -6.31 -29.48 18.29
C LYS A 247 -5.80 -28.46 19.30
N VAL A 248 -6.72 -27.85 20.01
CA VAL A 248 -6.43 -26.89 21.09
C VAL A 248 -6.84 -27.50 22.43
N LYS A 249 -6.11 -27.17 23.48
CA LYS A 249 -6.38 -27.66 24.84
C LYS A 249 -7.53 -26.89 25.48
N ALA A 250 -8.13 -27.47 26.52
CA ALA A 250 -9.08 -26.77 27.39
C ALA A 250 -8.42 -25.47 27.93
N GLY A 251 -9.21 -24.40 27.99
CA GLY A 251 -8.77 -23.09 28.47
C GLY A 251 -8.08 -22.23 27.41
N THR A 252 -7.88 -22.71 26.18
CA THR A 252 -7.33 -21.88 25.09
C THR A 252 -8.26 -20.70 24.80
N THR A 253 -7.72 -19.49 24.84
CA THR A 253 -8.43 -18.23 24.62
C THR A 253 -8.06 -17.52 23.34
N LYS A 254 -6.88 -17.84 22.77
CA LYS A 254 -6.38 -17.23 21.54
C LYS A 254 -5.73 -18.27 20.62
N LEU A 255 -5.83 -17.99 19.35
CA LEU A 255 -5.14 -18.72 18.30
C LEU A 255 -4.37 -17.74 17.42
N HIS A 256 -3.09 -17.98 17.25
CA HIS A 256 -2.21 -17.21 16.41
C HIS A 256 -1.87 -18.02 15.16
N ILE A 257 -2.18 -17.47 13.99
CA ILE A 257 -2.02 -18.18 12.71
C ILE A 257 -1.07 -17.39 11.83
N HIS A 258 -0.05 -18.07 11.29
CA HIS A 258 0.75 -17.57 10.17
C HIS A 258 0.30 -18.25 8.89
N ALA A 259 -0.25 -17.46 7.96
CA ALA A 259 -0.77 -17.96 6.70
C ALA A 259 -0.64 -16.94 5.58
N ALA A 260 -0.45 -17.41 4.36
CA ALA A 260 -0.40 -16.61 3.15
C ALA A 260 -1.34 -17.17 2.08
N GLY A 261 -2.03 -16.28 1.35
CA GLY A 261 -2.79 -16.63 0.17
C GLY A 261 -1.87 -17.01 -0.99
N TRP A 262 -2.33 -17.89 -1.87
CA TRP A 262 -1.55 -18.39 -3.01
C TRP A 262 -1.58 -17.41 -4.19
N ASN A 263 -0.39 -17.04 -4.68
CA ASN A 263 -0.18 -16.48 -6.02
C ASN A 263 -1.15 -15.34 -6.43
N LYS A 264 -1.17 -14.27 -5.66
CA LYS A 264 -2.00 -13.06 -5.90
C LYS A 264 -3.51 -13.27 -5.83
N LYS A 265 -3.97 -14.40 -5.30
CA LYS A 265 -5.40 -14.68 -5.11
C LYS A 265 -5.88 -14.16 -3.76
N THR A 266 -7.04 -13.53 -3.74
CA THR A 266 -7.74 -13.20 -2.49
C THR A 266 -8.31 -14.50 -1.94
N VAL A 267 -7.84 -14.89 -0.77
CA VAL A 267 -8.25 -16.11 -0.08
C VAL A 267 -8.72 -15.75 1.31
N SER A 268 -9.87 -16.24 1.71
CA SER A 268 -10.29 -16.21 3.11
C SER A 268 -10.10 -17.58 3.75
N LEU A 269 -9.72 -17.57 5.01
CA LEU A 269 -9.66 -18.75 5.86
C LEU A 269 -10.77 -18.68 6.89
N LEU A 270 -11.72 -19.62 6.78
CA LEU A 270 -12.84 -19.77 7.71
C LEU A 270 -12.40 -20.69 8.85
N ILE A 271 -12.73 -20.31 10.09
CA ILE A 271 -12.40 -21.06 11.29
C ILE A 271 -13.68 -21.52 11.98
N SER A 272 -13.73 -22.79 12.34
CA SER A 272 -14.89 -23.41 12.99
C SER A 272 -14.46 -24.47 14.01
N GLY A 273 -15.40 -24.96 14.83
CA GLY A 273 -15.16 -25.98 15.85
C GLY A 273 -15.22 -25.47 17.29
N ALA A 274 -15.28 -24.14 17.48
CA ALA A 274 -15.50 -23.47 18.76
C ALA A 274 -16.16 -22.11 18.51
N ASN A 275 -16.43 -21.35 19.58
CA ASN A 275 -16.80 -19.94 19.45
C ASN A 275 -15.54 -19.14 19.10
N VAL A 276 -15.42 -18.73 17.85
CA VAL A 276 -14.24 -18.02 17.30
C VAL A 276 -14.61 -16.61 16.86
N SER A 277 -13.68 -15.66 17.03
CA SER A 277 -13.83 -14.27 16.58
C SER A 277 -12.48 -13.71 16.12
N PRO A 278 -12.34 -13.27 14.86
CA PRO A 278 -13.29 -13.41 13.74
C PRO A 278 -13.45 -14.88 13.29
N LYS A 279 -14.58 -15.21 12.69
CA LYS A 279 -14.81 -16.54 12.06
C LYS A 279 -14.17 -16.69 10.69
N GLU A 280 -13.79 -15.59 10.09
CA GLU A 280 -13.16 -15.52 8.77
C GLU A 280 -12.06 -14.48 8.80
N ILE A 281 -10.91 -14.83 8.24
CA ILE A 281 -9.77 -13.92 8.05
C ILE A 281 -9.43 -13.86 6.56
N SER A 282 -9.25 -12.65 6.05
CA SER A 282 -8.74 -12.44 4.69
C SER A 282 -7.22 -12.52 4.72
N LEU A 283 -6.69 -13.49 4.00
CA LEU A 283 -5.25 -13.69 3.91
C LEU A 283 -4.65 -12.71 2.91
N LEU A 284 -3.51 -12.12 3.27
CA LEU A 284 -2.72 -11.37 2.30
C LEU A 284 -2.36 -12.30 1.14
N SER A 285 -2.69 -11.84 -0.06
CA SER A 285 -2.27 -12.48 -1.30
C SER A 285 -0.85 -12.04 -1.59
N ASP A 286 0.12 -12.93 -1.42
CA ASP A 286 1.50 -12.60 -1.68
C ASP A 286 1.95 -13.02 -3.07
N SER A 287 2.47 -12.05 -3.82
CA SER A 287 3.32 -12.32 -4.98
C SER A 287 4.68 -12.92 -4.58
N GLY A 288 5.00 -12.90 -3.30
CA GLY A 288 6.25 -13.39 -2.72
C GLY A 288 6.25 -14.86 -2.30
N LEU A 289 5.09 -15.52 -2.19
CA LEU A 289 5.05 -16.96 -1.95
C LEU A 289 5.40 -17.70 -3.24
N LYS A 290 6.68 -17.94 -3.46
CA LYS A 290 7.21 -18.58 -4.65
C LYS A 290 7.55 -20.04 -4.34
N GLY A 291 7.23 -20.94 -5.24
CA GLY A 291 7.64 -22.33 -5.12
C GLY A 291 6.89 -23.26 -6.06
N SER A 292 7.46 -24.45 -6.23
CA SER A 292 6.84 -25.56 -6.97
C SER A 292 6.84 -26.79 -6.07
N GLY A 293 5.82 -27.63 -6.21
CA GLY A 293 5.71 -28.83 -5.38
C GLY A 293 5.28 -28.53 -3.95
N ALA A 294 6.09 -28.93 -2.97
CA ALA A 294 5.79 -28.83 -1.54
C ALA A 294 6.63 -27.79 -0.78
N THR A 295 7.56 -27.10 -1.45
CA THR A 295 8.44 -26.11 -0.80
C THR A 295 8.14 -24.71 -1.33
N PHE A 296 7.95 -23.77 -0.42
CA PHE A 296 7.60 -22.39 -0.72
C PHE A 296 8.56 -21.44 -0.01
N THR A 297 9.03 -20.42 -0.70
CA THR A 297 9.82 -19.35 -0.09
C THR A 297 8.90 -18.15 0.13
N LEU A 298 8.85 -17.65 1.36
CA LEU A 298 8.15 -16.43 1.71
C LEU A 298 9.10 -15.26 1.46
N ALA A 299 8.68 -14.32 0.63
CA ALA A 299 9.38 -13.05 0.45
C ALA A 299 8.58 -11.94 1.14
N GLY A 300 9.29 -11.00 1.75
CA GLY A 300 8.67 -9.89 2.47
C GLY A 300 8.71 -10.08 3.99
N ASP A 301 8.04 -9.19 4.70
CA ASP A 301 7.99 -9.22 6.17
C ASP A 301 7.05 -10.33 6.65
N PRO A 302 7.56 -11.39 7.29
CA PRO A 302 6.74 -12.51 7.77
C PRO A 302 5.67 -12.09 8.79
N THR A 303 5.85 -10.96 9.48
CA THR A 303 4.86 -10.44 10.45
C THR A 303 3.58 -9.96 9.76
N SER A 304 3.63 -9.70 8.45
CA SER A 304 2.46 -9.32 7.65
C SER A 304 1.48 -10.47 7.43
N TYR A 305 1.87 -11.71 7.69
CA TYR A 305 1.07 -12.93 7.49
C TYR A 305 0.56 -13.51 8.81
N TYR A 306 0.51 -12.70 9.84
CA TYR A 306 0.06 -13.08 11.18
C TYR A 306 -1.37 -12.64 11.42
N TYR A 307 -2.15 -13.55 12.01
CA TYR A 307 -3.55 -13.33 12.33
C TYR A 307 -3.85 -13.81 13.74
N GLU A 308 -4.53 -13.00 14.54
CA GLU A 308 -5.00 -13.35 15.88
C GLU A 308 -6.50 -13.65 15.85
N ILE A 309 -6.88 -14.78 16.45
CA ILE A 309 -8.26 -15.25 16.57
C ILE A 309 -8.57 -15.44 18.05
N GLY A 310 -9.60 -14.78 18.53
CA GLY A 310 -10.14 -15.04 19.88
C GLY A 310 -10.95 -16.33 19.91
N LEU A 311 -10.78 -17.10 20.99
CA LEU A 311 -11.54 -18.32 21.27
C LEU A 311 -12.29 -18.16 22.59
N SER A 312 -13.49 -18.73 22.68
CA SER A 312 -14.24 -18.82 23.93
C SER A 312 -15.00 -20.13 24.03
N GLY A 313 -15.24 -20.58 25.28
CA GLY A 313 -15.95 -21.81 25.54
C GLY A 313 -15.20 -23.10 25.19
N VAL A 314 -13.86 -23.05 25.22
CA VAL A 314 -12.99 -24.22 25.03
C VAL A 314 -12.84 -24.94 26.39
N GLU A 315 -13.81 -25.73 26.77
CA GLU A 315 -13.85 -26.42 28.08
C GLU A 315 -13.12 -27.77 28.08
N ALA A 316 -12.87 -28.34 26.88
CA ALA A 316 -12.15 -29.59 26.67
C ALA A 316 -11.23 -29.50 25.46
N GLU A 317 -10.39 -30.53 25.22
CA GLU A 317 -9.62 -30.59 23.97
C GLU A 317 -10.60 -30.51 22.78
N THR A 318 -10.42 -29.48 21.96
CA THR A 318 -11.33 -29.14 20.86
C THR A 318 -10.59 -29.18 19.53
N THR A 319 -11.20 -29.77 18.51
CA THR A 319 -10.69 -29.73 17.14
C THR A 319 -11.27 -28.53 16.42
N LEU A 320 -10.41 -27.63 15.94
CA LEU A 320 -10.78 -26.54 15.06
C LEU A 320 -10.48 -26.93 13.61
N THR A 321 -11.35 -26.51 12.71
CA THR A 321 -11.19 -26.67 11.27
C THR A 321 -10.89 -25.30 10.64
N LEU A 322 -9.81 -25.23 9.87
CA LEU A 322 -9.43 -24.09 9.06
C LEU A 322 -9.69 -24.46 7.60
N LYS A 323 -10.58 -23.73 6.94
CA LYS A 323 -11.05 -24.02 5.57
C LYS A 323 -10.87 -22.81 4.68
N THR A 324 -10.26 -22.99 3.51
CA THR A 324 -10.23 -21.93 2.49
C THR A 324 -11.62 -21.78 1.84
N ASN A 325 -11.97 -20.54 1.45
CA ASN A 325 -13.26 -20.28 0.80
C ASN A 325 -13.30 -20.71 -0.68
N THR A 326 -12.34 -20.25 -1.47
CA THR A 326 -12.37 -20.41 -2.94
C THR A 326 -11.06 -20.86 -3.56
N ASP A 327 -9.94 -20.59 -2.94
CA ASP A 327 -8.62 -20.83 -3.52
C ASP A 327 -7.65 -21.41 -2.47
N ARG A 328 -6.39 -21.41 -2.76
CA ARG A 328 -5.32 -22.05 -1.98
C ARG A 328 -4.66 -21.07 -1.03
N CYS A 329 -4.27 -21.58 0.13
CA CYS A 329 -3.35 -20.89 1.04
C CYS A 329 -2.26 -21.85 1.54
N VAL A 330 -1.26 -21.28 2.19
CA VAL A 330 -0.26 -22.02 2.95
C VAL A 330 -0.30 -21.51 4.39
N VAL A 331 -0.52 -22.43 5.34
CA VAL A 331 -0.48 -22.18 6.79
C VAL A 331 0.83 -22.75 7.31
N PHE A 332 1.68 -21.90 7.90
CA PHE A 332 3.06 -22.26 8.25
C PHE A 332 3.43 -21.97 9.72
N GLY A 333 2.47 -21.64 10.54
CA GLY A 333 2.64 -21.53 11.99
C GLY A 333 1.28 -21.38 12.67
N VAL A 334 1.03 -22.16 13.71
CA VAL A 334 -0.20 -22.07 14.50
C VAL A 334 0.16 -22.25 15.98
N ASN A 335 -0.23 -21.29 16.80
CA ASN A 335 -0.03 -21.36 18.25
C ASN A 335 -1.31 -21.01 18.99
N ALA A 336 -1.51 -21.71 20.07
CA ALA A 336 -2.66 -21.57 20.96
C ALA A 336 -2.19 -21.08 22.34
N GLU A 337 -2.91 -20.08 22.90
CA GLU A 337 -2.71 -19.51 24.24
C GLU A 337 -3.97 -19.68 25.10
#